data_61224d9f697aa8fea3b500192441d197
#
_entry.id   61224d9f697aa8fea3b500192441d197
#
_cell.length_a   1.000
_cell.length_b   1.000
_cell.length_c   1.000
_cell.angle_alpha   90.00
_cell.angle_beta   90.00
_cell.angle_gamma   90.00
#
_symmetry.space_group_name_H-M   'P 1'
#
loop_
_entity.id
_entity.type
_entity.pdbx_description
1 polymer ?
#
loop_
_entity_poly.entity_id
_entity_poly.type
_entity_poly.pdbx_seq_one_letter_code
_entity_poly.pdbx_strand_id
1 'polypeptide(L)'
;GANASLVSKDNTYGIALYQSYRNRNPYDADGDGFSELGKLNMNTFGLRTYYRPTQFSRISLEYHTTNEFRRGGNNFDLQPHETDITEQTKHVINSGGLSYDLFWKEYKHKLSFYSSIQHTDRNSYYGAQQDANAYGKTKDLTWVAGGMYVGNFEKVLFSPATFTAGLEYQNNSLHDVMTGYHRDMKQDVRIASAFVQNEWKMNQFVFLAGFRLDDHNLIDNPIFSPRLNLLYKPSDKLQARITWSTGFRAPQAYDEDLHVTAVGGEGVLIKLAEGLKPEHSNSISGSIDWTANIGHFQTNLLLEGFYTGLDDV
;
A
#
# COMPACT_ATOMS: atom_id res chain seq x y z
N GLY A 1 2.55 -11.35 21.52
CA GLY A 1 1.95 -10.02 21.35
C GLY A 1 0.95 -9.73 22.46
N ALA A 2 0.64 -8.45 22.60
CA ALA A 2 -0.37 -7.96 23.53
C ALA A 2 -1.19 -6.88 22.83
N ASN A 3 -2.47 -6.78 23.20
CA ASN A 3 -3.32 -5.68 22.78
C ASN A 3 -4.23 -5.24 23.93
N ALA A 4 -4.61 -3.97 23.93
CA ALA A 4 -5.55 -3.41 24.88
C ALA A 4 -6.38 -2.34 24.19
N SER A 5 -7.65 -2.24 24.53
CA SER A 5 -8.51 -1.18 24.03
C SER A 5 -9.43 -0.65 25.11
N LEU A 6 -9.72 0.64 25.04
CA LEU A 6 -10.66 1.35 25.89
C LEU A 6 -11.57 2.19 25.01
N VAL A 7 -12.86 2.14 25.27
CA VAL A 7 -13.87 2.99 24.63
C VAL A 7 -14.73 3.61 25.69
N SER A 8 -15.02 4.90 25.59
CA SER A 8 -15.93 5.60 26.50
C SER A 8 -17.36 5.04 26.37
N LYS A 9 -18.16 5.10 27.45
CA LYS A 9 -19.53 4.58 27.48
C LYS A 9 -20.43 5.20 26.41
N ASP A 10 -20.18 6.44 26.07
CA ASP A 10 -20.91 7.22 25.06
C ASP A 10 -20.28 7.17 23.66
N ASN A 11 -19.23 6.35 23.47
CA ASN A 11 -18.45 6.24 22.24
C ASN A 11 -17.84 7.58 21.75
N THR A 12 -17.66 8.55 22.62
CA THR A 12 -17.05 9.87 22.28
C THR A 12 -15.56 9.72 21.97
N TYR A 13 -14.85 8.85 22.68
CA TYR A 13 -13.44 8.57 22.39
C TYR A 13 -13.11 7.09 22.57
N GLY A 14 -12.07 6.67 21.89
CA GLY A 14 -11.52 5.34 22.05
C GLY A 14 -10.03 5.33 21.77
N ILE A 15 -9.34 4.41 22.44
CA ILE A 15 -7.92 4.15 22.25
C ILE A 15 -7.68 2.64 22.15
N ALA A 16 -6.84 2.25 21.22
CA ALA A 16 -6.36 0.88 21.10
C ALA A 16 -4.84 0.89 20.97
N LEU A 17 -4.20 0.02 21.72
CA LEU A 17 -2.76 -0.20 21.75
C LEU A 17 -2.49 -1.64 21.35
N TYR A 18 -1.44 -1.87 20.61
CA TYR A 18 -0.94 -3.22 20.37
C TYR A 18 0.58 -3.24 20.34
N GLN A 19 1.13 -4.38 20.74
CA GLN A 19 2.55 -4.68 20.65
C GLN A 19 2.73 -6.11 20.18
N SER A 20 3.68 -6.33 19.28
CA SER A 20 4.09 -7.65 18.83
C SER A 20 5.60 -7.75 18.88
N TYR A 21 6.07 -8.85 19.43
CA TYR A 21 7.48 -9.22 19.41
C TYR A 21 7.63 -10.56 18.72
N ARG A 22 8.53 -10.66 17.77
CA ARG A 22 8.88 -11.89 17.05
C ARG A 22 10.38 -12.08 17.06
N ASN A 23 10.80 -13.25 17.49
CA ASN A 23 12.21 -13.67 17.45
C ASN A 23 12.31 -15.05 16.79
N ARG A 24 13.29 -15.20 15.92
CA ARG A 24 13.64 -16.47 15.28
C ARG A 24 15.16 -16.55 15.22
N ASN A 25 15.71 -17.66 15.70
CA ASN A 25 17.11 -18.00 15.50
C ASN A 25 17.32 -18.44 14.04
N PRO A 26 18.55 -18.29 13.51
CA PRO A 26 18.87 -18.84 12.20
C PRO A 26 18.68 -20.37 12.23
N TYR A 27 18.29 -20.93 11.12
CA TYR A 27 18.11 -22.38 10.94
C TYR A 27 18.82 -22.81 9.66
N ASP A 28 19.74 -23.75 9.83
CA ASP A 28 20.49 -24.45 8.78
C ASP A 28 19.85 -25.84 8.66
N ALA A 29 19.24 -26.13 7.51
CA ALA A 29 18.40 -27.31 7.32
C ALA A 29 19.23 -28.53 6.88
N ASP A 30 20.30 -28.33 6.12
CA ASP A 30 21.11 -29.39 5.52
C ASP A 30 22.50 -29.54 6.16
N GLY A 31 22.86 -28.63 7.10
CA GLY A 31 24.07 -28.70 7.89
C GLY A 31 25.31 -28.22 7.13
N ASP A 32 25.15 -27.41 6.10
CA ASP A 32 26.26 -26.87 5.30
C ASP A 32 26.90 -25.62 5.92
N GLY A 33 26.35 -25.14 7.04
CA GLY A 33 26.82 -23.95 7.77
C GLY A 33 26.15 -22.64 7.33
N PHE A 34 25.27 -22.68 6.33
CA PHE A 34 24.49 -21.53 5.88
C PHE A 34 23.02 -21.65 6.30
N SER A 35 22.35 -20.52 6.48
CA SER A 35 20.97 -20.52 6.96
C SER A 35 19.96 -20.44 5.80
N GLU A 36 19.05 -21.41 5.66
CA GLU A 36 17.86 -21.30 4.81
C GLU A 36 16.82 -20.38 5.44
N LEU A 37 16.78 -20.34 6.78
CA LEU A 37 15.96 -19.40 7.50
C LEU A 37 16.83 -18.46 8.33
N GLY A 38 16.94 -17.22 7.90
CA GLY A 38 17.75 -16.22 8.60
C GLY A 38 17.22 -15.86 9.99
N LYS A 39 18.10 -15.29 10.81
CA LYS A 39 17.75 -14.67 12.10
C LYS A 39 16.78 -13.53 11.90
N LEU A 40 15.76 -13.46 12.74
CA LEU A 40 14.79 -12.37 12.76
C LEU A 40 14.57 -11.90 14.20
N ASN A 41 14.64 -10.59 14.41
CA ASN A 41 14.16 -9.95 15.63
C ASN A 41 13.31 -8.74 15.21
N MET A 42 12.04 -8.74 15.57
CA MET A 42 11.11 -7.68 15.21
C MET A 42 10.27 -7.29 16.43
N ASN A 43 10.21 -6.00 16.67
CA ASN A 43 9.35 -5.40 17.67
C ASN A 43 8.47 -4.34 17.01
N THR A 44 7.16 -4.50 17.11
CA THR A 44 6.17 -3.57 16.56
C THR A 44 5.30 -3.05 17.69
N PHE A 45 5.11 -1.74 17.71
CA PHE A 45 4.15 -1.07 18.58
C PHE A 45 3.20 -0.24 17.74
N GLY A 46 1.92 -0.21 18.10
CA GLY A 46 0.91 0.62 17.46
C GLY A 46 -0.09 1.21 18.43
N LEU A 47 -0.49 2.42 18.10
CA LEU A 47 -1.54 3.20 18.76
C LEU A 47 -2.58 3.59 17.70
N ARG A 48 -3.85 3.40 18.03
CA ARG A 48 -4.98 3.96 17.29
C ARG A 48 -5.92 4.63 18.25
N THR A 49 -6.32 5.85 17.98
CA THR A 49 -7.27 6.59 18.80
C THR A 49 -8.25 7.37 17.95
N TYR A 50 -9.42 7.61 18.50
CA TYR A 50 -10.39 8.51 17.89
C TYR A 50 -11.05 9.38 18.95
N TYR A 51 -11.52 10.54 18.49
CA TYR A 51 -12.33 11.46 19.24
C TYR A 51 -13.49 11.97 18.37
N ARG A 52 -14.69 11.99 18.92
CA ARG A 52 -15.91 12.50 18.28
C ARG A 52 -16.33 13.80 18.98
N PRO A 53 -15.92 14.97 18.46
CA PRO A 53 -16.32 16.27 19.01
C PRO A 53 -17.84 16.46 19.01
N THR A 54 -18.51 15.89 18.01
CA THR A 54 -19.97 15.84 17.86
C THR A 54 -20.39 14.48 17.33
N GLN A 55 -21.69 14.19 17.35
CA GLN A 55 -22.23 12.99 16.70
C GLN A 55 -21.96 12.94 15.17
N PHE A 56 -21.69 14.09 14.56
CA PHE A 56 -21.46 14.22 13.13
C PHE A 56 -19.99 14.40 12.75
N SER A 57 -19.07 14.34 13.70
CA SER A 57 -17.66 14.52 13.41
C SER A 57 -16.78 13.49 14.13
N ARG A 58 -15.69 13.10 13.47
CA ARG A 58 -14.70 12.18 14.03
C ARG A 58 -13.30 12.57 13.60
N ILE A 59 -12.41 12.67 14.57
CA ILE A 59 -10.96 12.76 14.39
C ILE A 59 -10.39 11.39 14.71
N SER A 60 -9.49 10.87 13.87
CA SER A 60 -8.77 9.63 14.16
C SER A 60 -7.27 9.85 13.98
N LEU A 61 -6.49 9.29 14.89
CA LEU A 61 -5.03 9.32 14.88
C LEU A 61 -4.50 7.90 14.98
N GLU A 62 -3.51 7.58 14.15
CA GLU A 62 -2.79 6.33 14.17
C GLU A 62 -1.29 6.59 14.24
N TYR A 63 -0.57 5.73 14.96
CA TYR A 63 0.88 5.70 14.99
C TYR A 63 1.35 4.26 15.07
N HIS A 64 2.37 3.92 14.29
CA HIS A 64 2.99 2.60 14.27
C HIS A 64 4.51 2.77 14.23
N THR A 65 5.22 1.93 14.97
CA THR A 65 6.67 1.82 14.86
C THR A 65 7.06 0.35 14.79
N THR A 66 7.99 0.06 13.91
CA THR A 66 8.58 -1.28 13.76
C THR A 66 10.09 -1.17 13.76
N ASN A 67 10.73 -1.91 14.65
CA ASN A 67 12.15 -2.15 14.63
C ASN A 67 12.37 -3.59 14.22
N GLU A 68 13.05 -3.79 13.09
CA GLU A 68 13.29 -5.11 12.54
C GLU A 68 14.79 -5.30 12.28
N PHE A 69 15.29 -6.45 12.67
CA PHE A 69 16.60 -6.95 12.33
C PHE A 69 16.47 -8.30 11.65
N ARG A 70 17.02 -8.43 10.45
CA ARG A 70 17.14 -9.69 9.71
C ARG A 70 18.58 -9.95 9.35
N ARG A 71 19.00 -11.22 9.41
CA ARG A 71 20.30 -11.65 8.94
C ARG A 71 20.24 -13.10 8.47
N GLY A 72 20.68 -13.34 7.23
CA GLY A 72 20.95 -14.64 6.63
C GLY A 72 22.44 -14.80 6.32
N GLY A 73 22.85 -16.00 5.98
CA GLY A 73 24.23 -16.37 5.68
C GLY A 73 24.84 -17.30 6.73
N ASN A 74 26.12 -17.14 7.03
CA ASN A 74 26.85 -17.97 7.98
C ASN A 74 27.52 -17.16 9.09
N ASN A 75 28.20 -17.84 10.04
CA ASN A 75 29.05 -17.24 11.09
C ASN A 75 28.38 -16.07 11.83
N PHE A 76 27.18 -16.30 12.40
CA PHE A 76 26.33 -15.27 13.01
C PHE A 76 26.93 -14.51 14.18
N ASP A 77 28.03 -15.00 14.77
CA ASP A 77 28.75 -14.37 15.87
C ASP A 77 29.79 -13.34 15.39
N LEU A 78 30.12 -13.35 14.09
CA LEU A 78 31.05 -12.40 13.48
C LEU A 78 30.34 -11.18 12.93
N GLN A 79 31.09 -10.09 12.63
CA GLN A 79 30.53 -8.96 11.88
C GLN A 79 30.17 -9.39 10.46
N PRO A 80 29.18 -8.75 9.80
CA PRO A 80 28.76 -9.13 8.45
C PRO A 80 29.90 -9.24 7.45
N HIS A 81 30.84 -8.30 7.47
CA HIS A 81 32.00 -8.28 6.56
C HIS A 81 33.15 -9.22 6.96
N GLU A 82 32.99 -10.00 8.01
CA GLU A 82 33.97 -11.02 8.43
C GLU A 82 33.52 -12.43 8.08
N THR A 83 32.35 -12.55 7.42
CA THR A 83 31.74 -13.82 7.05
C THR A 83 31.95 -14.14 5.58
N ASP A 84 31.74 -15.40 5.21
CA ASP A 84 31.84 -15.83 3.81
C ASP A 84 30.73 -15.22 2.97
N ILE A 85 29.51 -15.14 3.55
CA ILE A 85 28.34 -14.50 2.93
C ILE A 85 27.37 -14.03 4.00
N THR A 86 26.89 -12.80 3.88
CA THR A 86 25.82 -12.26 4.74
C THR A 86 24.91 -11.33 3.99
N GLU A 87 23.62 -11.55 4.18
CA GLU A 87 22.56 -10.61 3.91
C GLU A 87 22.01 -10.12 5.25
N GLN A 88 22.13 -8.83 5.53
CA GLN A 88 21.65 -8.25 6.77
C GLN A 88 20.90 -6.95 6.53
N THR A 89 19.75 -6.79 7.18
CA THR A 89 19.02 -5.54 7.21
C THR A 89 18.61 -5.18 8.64
N LYS A 90 18.66 -3.89 8.94
CA LYS A 90 18.09 -3.31 10.15
C LYS A 90 17.20 -2.15 9.75
N HIS A 91 15.90 -2.30 9.96
CA HIS A 91 14.89 -1.30 9.67
C HIS A 91 14.39 -0.63 10.95
N VAL A 92 14.19 0.68 10.86
CA VAL A 92 13.40 1.46 11.81
C VAL A 92 12.33 2.17 10.99
N ILE A 93 11.08 1.73 11.13
CA ILE A 93 9.94 2.26 10.39
C ILE A 93 9.04 2.97 11.39
N ASN A 94 8.73 4.23 11.12
CA ASN A 94 7.75 5.02 11.86
C ASN A 94 6.68 5.50 10.88
N SER A 95 5.42 5.25 11.21
CA SER A 95 4.29 5.70 10.39
C SER A 95 3.20 6.28 11.26
N GLY A 96 2.46 7.22 10.70
CA GLY A 96 1.32 7.83 11.38
C GLY A 96 0.29 8.33 10.40
N GLY A 97 -0.94 8.48 10.87
CA GLY A 97 -2.05 9.00 10.09
C GLY A 97 -2.99 9.82 10.94
N LEU A 98 -3.53 10.87 10.34
CA LEU A 98 -4.56 11.72 10.90
C LEU A 98 -5.71 11.79 9.92
N SER A 99 -6.94 11.61 10.39
CA SER A 99 -8.13 11.84 9.58
C SER A 99 -9.19 12.63 10.35
N TYR A 100 -9.95 13.43 9.60
CA TYR A 100 -11.13 14.13 10.08
C TYR A 100 -12.30 13.86 9.16
N ASP A 101 -13.38 13.31 9.70
CA ASP A 101 -14.64 13.06 9.00
C ASP A 101 -15.72 14.00 9.55
N LEU A 102 -16.43 14.65 8.65
CA LEU A 102 -17.59 15.49 8.95
C LEU A 102 -18.80 14.97 8.17
N PHE A 103 -19.89 14.73 8.88
CA PHE A 103 -21.16 14.27 8.31
C PHE A 103 -22.24 15.32 8.50
N TRP A 104 -23.22 15.37 7.56
CA TRP A 104 -24.40 16.23 7.71
C TRP A 104 -25.59 15.64 6.95
N LYS A 105 -26.76 16.27 7.11
CA LYS A 105 -28.03 15.79 6.54
C LYS A 105 -28.25 14.29 6.82
N GLU A 106 -28.26 13.92 8.10
CA GLU A 106 -28.51 12.54 8.54
C GLU A 106 -27.54 11.54 7.90
N TYR A 107 -26.26 11.88 7.85
CA TYR A 107 -25.19 11.07 7.25
C TYR A 107 -25.28 10.88 5.73
N LYS A 108 -26.18 11.59 5.03
CA LYS A 108 -26.24 11.54 3.57
C LYS A 108 -25.01 12.13 2.89
N HIS A 109 -24.29 13.02 3.58
CA HIS A 109 -23.10 13.67 3.07
C HIS A 109 -21.93 13.48 4.03
N LYS A 110 -20.75 13.29 3.48
CA LYS A 110 -19.50 13.15 4.21
C LYS A 110 -18.40 13.98 3.55
N LEU A 111 -17.64 14.73 4.34
CA LEU A 111 -16.39 15.34 3.95
C LEU A 111 -15.28 14.71 4.80
N SER A 112 -14.26 14.20 4.15
CA SER A 112 -13.09 13.60 4.80
C SER A 112 -11.84 14.37 4.44
N PHE A 113 -11.01 14.66 5.43
CA PHE A 113 -9.62 15.07 5.25
C PHE A 113 -8.73 14.00 5.88
N TYR A 114 -7.65 13.65 5.21
CA TYR A 114 -6.71 12.66 5.71
C TYR A 114 -5.27 13.03 5.35
N SER A 115 -4.37 12.61 6.20
CA SER A 115 -2.93 12.65 5.94
C SER A 115 -2.25 11.44 6.56
N SER A 116 -1.28 10.90 5.89
CA SER A 116 -0.42 9.84 6.40
C SER A 116 1.04 10.11 6.07
N ILE A 117 1.94 9.66 6.94
CA ILE A 117 3.37 9.79 6.80
C ILE A 117 4.06 8.50 7.21
N GLN A 118 5.06 8.08 6.47
CA GLN A 118 5.94 6.98 6.83
C GLN A 118 7.39 7.39 6.59
N HIS A 119 8.22 7.14 7.59
CA HIS A 119 9.67 7.30 7.51
C HIS A 119 10.33 5.96 7.78
N THR A 120 11.21 5.54 6.88
CA THR A 120 11.99 4.32 6.98
C THR A 120 13.48 4.65 6.97
N ASP A 121 14.19 4.25 8.03
CA ASP A 121 15.65 4.17 8.05
C ASP A 121 16.06 2.69 7.94
N ARG A 122 16.87 2.37 6.94
CA ARG A 122 17.44 1.04 6.74
C ARG A 122 18.96 1.11 6.72
N ASN A 123 19.61 0.29 7.52
CA ASN A 123 21.00 -0.07 7.35
C ASN A 123 21.07 -1.50 6.83
N SER A 124 21.85 -1.72 5.78
CA SER A 124 21.96 -3.02 5.10
C SER A 124 23.42 -3.44 4.95
N TYR A 125 23.62 -4.72 4.80
CA TYR A 125 24.85 -5.33 4.32
C TYR A 125 24.46 -6.47 3.38
N TYR A 126 25.00 -6.46 2.17
CA TYR A 126 24.80 -7.51 1.17
C TYR A 126 26.15 -7.85 0.56
N GLY A 127 26.86 -8.78 1.17
CA GLY A 127 28.23 -9.05 0.77
C GLY A 127 28.64 -10.50 0.94
N ALA A 128 29.66 -10.88 0.18
CA ALA A 128 30.34 -12.16 0.23
C ALA A 128 31.86 -11.95 0.25
N GLN A 129 32.61 -13.00 0.59
CA GLN A 129 34.08 -13.01 0.59
C GLN A 129 34.70 -11.90 1.47
N GLN A 130 34.07 -11.62 2.60
CA GLN A 130 34.56 -10.65 3.60
C GLN A 130 34.66 -9.21 3.05
N ASP A 131 33.71 -8.80 2.18
CA ASP A 131 33.73 -7.47 1.60
C ASP A 131 33.35 -6.38 2.61
N ALA A 132 34.33 -5.57 3.03
CA ALA A 132 34.11 -4.45 3.94
C ALA A 132 33.31 -3.29 3.34
N ASN A 133 33.07 -3.29 2.04
CA ASN A 133 32.41 -2.19 1.31
C ASN A 133 30.91 -2.44 1.06
N ALA A 134 30.38 -3.61 1.38
CA ALA A 134 29.01 -4.02 1.07
C ALA A 134 27.94 -3.41 2.00
N TYR A 135 28.28 -2.38 2.76
CA TYR A 135 27.32 -1.67 3.62
C TYR A 135 26.52 -0.63 2.87
N GLY A 136 25.22 -0.59 3.15
CA GLY A 136 24.29 0.37 2.60
C GLY A 136 23.47 1.09 3.64
N LYS A 137 22.95 2.25 3.27
CA LYS A 137 22.04 3.04 4.08
C LYS A 137 20.95 3.62 3.20
N THR A 138 19.70 3.37 3.55
CA THR A 138 18.52 3.89 2.86
C THR A 138 17.70 4.73 3.82
N LYS A 139 17.24 5.88 3.34
CA LYS A 139 16.22 6.70 3.99
C LYS A 139 15.08 6.88 3.01
N ASP A 140 13.88 6.61 3.44
CA ASP A 140 12.66 6.83 2.68
C ASP A 140 11.65 7.61 3.50
N LEU A 141 11.07 8.65 2.91
CA LEU A 141 9.99 9.44 3.47
C LEU A 141 8.84 9.48 2.48
N THR A 142 7.74 8.86 2.83
CA THR A 142 6.48 8.95 2.07
C THR A 142 5.45 9.70 2.87
N TRP A 143 4.74 10.65 2.26
CA TRP A 143 3.58 11.26 2.85
C TRP A 143 2.47 11.49 1.82
N VAL A 144 1.23 11.37 2.28
CA VAL A 144 0.02 11.57 1.50
C VAL A 144 -0.91 12.49 2.26
N ALA A 145 -1.55 13.43 1.58
CA ALA A 145 -2.63 14.22 2.13
C ALA A 145 -3.75 14.38 1.11
N GLY A 146 -4.99 14.33 1.56
CA GLY A 146 -6.13 14.44 0.67
C GLY A 146 -7.40 14.90 1.34
N GLY A 147 -8.36 15.26 0.49
CA GLY A 147 -9.71 15.57 0.88
C GLY A 147 -10.71 14.93 -0.07
N MET A 148 -11.78 14.38 0.47
CA MET A 148 -12.79 13.66 -0.31
C MET A 148 -14.18 14.01 0.20
N TYR A 149 -15.07 14.31 -0.74
CA TYR A 149 -16.49 14.46 -0.51
C TYR A 149 -17.26 13.25 -1.04
N VAL A 150 -18.21 12.75 -0.25
CA VAL A 150 -19.18 11.72 -0.65
C VAL A 150 -20.58 12.23 -0.35
N GLY A 151 -21.46 12.20 -1.33
CA GLY A 151 -22.86 12.62 -1.19
C GLY A 151 -23.84 11.61 -1.78
N ASN A 152 -24.85 11.24 -0.98
CA ASN A 152 -25.97 10.45 -1.43
C ASN A 152 -27.11 11.38 -1.84
N PHE A 153 -27.52 11.30 -3.09
CA PHE A 153 -28.55 12.13 -3.69
C PHE A 153 -29.74 11.27 -4.10
N GLU A 154 -30.94 11.78 -3.90
CA GLU A 154 -32.18 11.09 -4.29
C GLU A 154 -32.31 10.97 -5.80
N LYS A 155 -31.68 11.91 -6.53
CA LYS A 155 -31.64 11.87 -8.00
C LYS A 155 -30.43 12.65 -8.53
N VAL A 156 -29.63 12.00 -9.38
CA VAL A 156 -28.61 12.61 -10.24
C VAL A 156 -28.86 12.10 -11.65
N LEU A 157 -29.19 13.01 -12.58
CA LEU A 157 -29.62 12.70 -13.93
C LEU A 157 -30.95 11.90 -13.94
N PHE A 158 -30.89 10.60 -13.77
CA PHE A 158 -32.03 9.69 -13.99
C PHE A 158 -32.40 8.81 -12.78
N SER A 159 -31.50 8.64 -11.78
CA SER A 159 -31.76 7.76 -10.64
C SER A 159 -31.10 8.25 -9.35
N PRO A 160 -31.40 7.65 -8.18
CA PRO A 160 -30.63 7.84 -6.97
C PRO A 160 -29.15 7.54 -7.21
N ALA A 161 -28.28 8.33 -6.59
CA ALA A 161 -26.86 8.20 -6.85
C ALA A 161 -25.99 8.55 -5.63
N THR A 162 -24.80 7.95 -5.61
CA THR A 162 -23.72 8.30 -4.70
C THR A 162 -22.63 8.99 -5.51
N PHE A 163 -22.43 10.27 -5.28
CA PHE A 163 -21.37 11.07 -5.90
C PHE A 163 -20.15 11.12 -4.99
N THR A 164 -18.96 10.94 -5.56
CA THR A 164 -17.68 11.06 -4.85
C THR A 164 -16.74 11.93 -5.67
N ALA A 165 -16.08 12.89 -5.02
CA ALA A 165 -15.00 13.69 -5.62
C ALA A 165 -13.93 13.96 -4.59
N GLY A 166 -12.68 14.07 -5.03
CA GLY A 166 -11.58 14.35 -4.11
C GLY A 166 -10.32 14.84 -4.81
N LEU A 167 -9.43 15.35 -3.96
CA LEU A 167 -8.08 15.76 -4.30
C LEU A 167 -7.11 15.02 -3.39
N GLU A 168 -5.96 14.66 -3.93
CA GLU A 168 -4.90 13.97 -3.20
C GLU A 168 -3.54 14.46 -3.67
N TYR A 169 -2.62 14.59 -2.74
CA TYR A 169 -1.22 14.82 -3.02
C TYR A 169 -0.38 13.78 -2.31
N GLN A 170 0.55 13.19 -3.05
CA GLN A 170 1.52 12.22 -2.56
C GLN A 170 2.94 12.70 -2.86
N ASN A 171 3.82 12.49 -1.90
CA ASN A 171 5.26 12.67 -2.08
C ASN A 171 6.00 11.45 -1.50
N ASN A 172 6.98 10.96 -2.26
CA ASN A 172 7.97 9.98 -1.80
C ASN A 172 9.36 10.52 -2.09
N SER A 173 10.20 10.57 -1.07
CA SER A 173 11.60 11.00 -1.17
C SER A 173 12.49 9.90 -0.62
N LEU A 174 13.31 9.33 -1.50
CA LEU A 174 14.20 8.22 -1.21
C LEU A 174 15.65 8.61 -1.46
N HIS A 175 16.52 8.21 -0.54
CA HIS A 175 17.98 8.30 -0.69
C HIS A 175 18.61 6.98 -0.27
N ASP A 176 19.23 6.29 -1.22
CA ASP A 176 19.89 5.00 -1.02
C ASP A 176 21.36 5.07 -1.39
N VAL A 177 22.24 4.71 -0.45
CA VAL A 177 23.69 4.84 -0.56
C VAL A 177 24.35 3.51 -0.25
N MET A 178 25.23 3.04 -1.16
CA MET A 178 26.19 1.95 -0.95
C MET A 178 27.54 2.40 -1.50
N THR A 179 28.33 3.02 -0.66
CA THR A 179 29.57 3.71 -1.07
C THR A 179 30.57 2.77 -1.73
N GLY A 180 30.70 1.53 -1.24
CA GLY A 180 31.62 0.54 -1.80
C GLY A 180 31.26 0.10 -3.21
N TYR A 181 29.99 0.21 -3.61
CA TYR A 181 29.52 -0.10 -4.97
C TYR A 181 29.26 1.17 -5.79
N HIS A 182 29.77 2.32 -5.34
CA HIS A 182 29.57 3.64 -6.01
C HIS A 182 28.09 3.96 -6.26
N ARG A 183 27.20 3.49 -5.39
CA ARG A 183 25.77 3.72 -5.48
C ARG A 183 25.38 4.87 -4.56
N ASP A 184 24.87 5.94 -5.15
CA ASP A 184 24.19 7.06 -4.49
C ASP A 184 22.97 7.42 -5.34
N MET A 185 21.81 6.91 -4.91
CA MET A 185 20.56 7.07 -5.66
C MET A 185 19.59 7.93 -4.88
N LYS A 186 19.09 8.98 -5.54
CA LYS A 186 18.04 9.85 -5.02
C LYS A 186 16.84 9.79 -5.95
N GLN A 187 15.67 9.57 -5.39
CA GLN A 187 14.41 9.57 -6.11
C GLN A 187 13.41 10.43 -5.36
N ASP A 188 12.79 11.36 -6.06
CA ASP A 188 11.74 12.26 -5.54
C ASP A 188 10.52 12.15 -6.45
N VAL A 189 9.46 11.55 -5.94
CA VAL A 189 8.20 11.31 -6.65
C VAL A 189 7.13 12.18 -6.04
N ARG A 190 6.46 12.98 -6.85
CA ARG A 190 5.35 13.85 -6.45
C ARG A 190 4.18 13.64 -7.39
N ILE A 191 3.01 13.40 -6.83
CA ILE A 191 1.79 13.17 -7.58
C ILE A 191 0.68 14.05 -7.00
N ALA A 192 0.13 14.94 -7.84
CA ALA A 192 -1.09 15.68 -7.54
C ALA A 192 -2.24 15.05 -8.30
N SER A 193 -3.33 14.75 -7.62
CA SER A 193 -4.42 13.99 -8.19
C SER A 193 -5.77 14.63 -7.94
N ALA A 194 -6.66 14.54 -8.93
CA ALA A 194 -8.07 14.85 -8.78
C ALA A 194 -8.90 13.69 -9.32
N PHE A 195 -9.98 13.34 -8.61
CA PHE A 195 -10.86 12.26 -9.05
C PHE A 195 -12.32 12.59 -8.83
N VAL A 196 -13.15 12.04 -9.69
CA VAL A 196 -14.61 12.11 -9.58
C VAL A 196 -15.22 10.80 -10.03
N GLN A 197 -16.27 10.36 -9.33
CA GLN A 197 -17.09 9.23 -9.75
C GLN A 197 -18.53 9.42 -9.30
N ASN A 198 -19.43 8.77 -10.02
CA ASN A 198 -20.82 8.67 -9.63
C ASN A 198 -21.30 7.23 -9.79
N GLU A 199 -22.04 6.76 -8.80
CA GLU A 199 -22.71 5.46 -8.80
C GLU A 199 -24.21 5.67 -8.85
N TRP A 200 -24.87 5.19 -9.89
CA TRP A 200 -26.33 5.25 -10.08
C TRP A 200 -26.98 3.90 -9.72
N LYS A 201 -28.05 3.96 -8.93
CA LYS A 201 -28.80 2.77 -8.47
C LYS A 201 -30.15 2.70 -9.19
N MET A 202 -30.33 1.68 -10.01
CA MET A 202 -31.51 1.50 -10.89
C MET A 202 -32.08 0.10 -10.70
N ASN A 203 -33.03 -0.09 -9.78
CA ASN A 203 -33.65 -1.40 -9.51
C ASN A 203 -32.60 -2.53 -9.41
N GLN A 204 -32.50 -3.34 -10.49
CA GLN A 204 -31.59 -4.47 -10.58
C GLN A 204 -30.16 -4.09 -11.03
N PHE A 205 -29.93 -2.84 -11.45
CA PHE A 205 -28.63 -2.40 -11.96
C PHE A 205 -28.00 -1.35 -11.04
N VAL A 206 -26.66 -1.46 -10.88
CA VAL A 206 -25.86 -0.38 -10.32
C VAL A 206 -24.76 -0.07 -11.34
N PHE A 207 -24.76 1.16 -11.81
CA PHE A 207 -23.75 1.64 -12.75
C PHE A 207 -22.85 2.67 -12.09
N LEU A 208 -21.53 2.49 -12.20
CA LEU A 208 -20.53 3.44 -11.75
C LEU A 208 -19.69 3.90 -12.92
N ALA A 209 -19.52 5.20 -13.04
CA ALA A 209 -18.55 5.82 -13.93
C ALA A 209 -17.72 6.83 -13.17
N GLY A 210 -16.44 6.86 -13.44
CA GLY A 210 -15.51 7.79 -12.81
C GLY A 210 -14.21 7.92 -13.59
N PHE A 211 -13.42 8.91 -13.20
CA PHE A 211 -12.06 9.08 -13.69
C PHE A 211 -11.18 9.72 -12.63
N ARG A 212 -9.89 9.53 -12.79
CA ARG A 212 -8.81 10.17 -12.04
C ARG A 212 -7.87 10.86 -13.03
N LEU A 213 -7.39 12.02 -12.65
CA LEU A 213 -6.35 12.77 -13.34
C LEU A 213 -5.16 12.88 -12.39
N ASP A 214 -4.00 12.42 -12.83
CA ASP A 214 -2.76 12.44 -12.05
C ASP A 214 -1.71 13.30 -12.76
N ASP A 215 -1.18 14.29 -12.07
CA ASP A 215 -0.02 15.08 -12.47
C ASP A 215 1.20 14.53 -11.70
N HIS A 216 2.11 13.88 -12.44
CA HIS A 216 3.25 13.15 -11.88
C HIS A 216 4.55 13.80 -12.35
N ASN A 217 5.44 14.18 -11.42
CA ASN A 217 6.66 14.93 -11.75
C ASN A 217 7.67 14.20 -12.65
N LEU A 218 7.55 12.89 -12.84
CA LEU A 218 8.40 12.10 -13.75
C LEU A 218 7.74 11.83 -15.10
N ILE A 219 6.59 12.40 -15.37
CA ILE A 219 5.81 12.20 -16.61
C ILE A 219 5.41 13.57 -17.15
N ASP A 220 5.67 13.81 -18.43
CA ASP A 220 5.48 15.13 -19.06
C ASP A 220 4.01 15.59 -19.13
N ASN A 221 3.07 14.66 -19.26
CA ASN A 221 1.65 14.97 -19.40
C ASN A 221 0.81 14.31 -18.29
N PRO A 222 -0.22 15.00 -17.81
CA PRO A 222 -1.15 14.39 -16.86
C PRO A 222 -1.78 13.12 -17.41
N ILE A 223 -1.92 12.12 -16.55
CA ILE A 223 -2.48 10.82 -16.86
C ILE A 223 -3.97 10.81 -16.55
N PHE A 224 -4.78 10.43 -17.52
CA PHE A 224 -6.22 10.25 -17.37
C PHE A 224 -6.56 8.77 -17.23
N SER A 225 -7.17 8.39 -16.10
CA SER A 225 -7.49 7.01 -15.75
C SER A 225 -9.01 6.85 -15.54
N PRO A 226 -9.78 6.48 -16.59
CA PRO A 226 -11.20 6.20 -16.48
C PRO A 226 -11.47 4.82 -15.88
N ARG A 227 -12.67 4.69 -15.26
CA ARG A 227 -13.22 3.41 -14.81
C ARG A 227 -14.73 3.34 -14.99
N LEU A 228 -15.20 2.16 -15.35
CA LEU A 228 -16.63 1.84 -15.46
C LEU A 228 -16.90 0.53 -14.73
N ASN A 229 -18.03 0.46 -14.06
CA ASN A 229 -18.49 -0.78 -13.43
C ASN A 229 -20.00 -0.89 -13.61
N LEU A 230 -20.45 -2.07 -14.03
CA LEU A 230 -21.86 -2.42 -14.11
C LEU A 230 -22.10 -3.66 -13.25
N LEU A 231 -23.01 -3.53 -12.31
CA LEU A 231 -23.49 -4.63 -11.48
C LEU A 231 -24.96 -4.89 -11.85
N TYR A 232 -25.29 -6.15 -12.12
CA TYR A 232 -26.64 -6.64 -12.37
C TYR A 232 -27.06 -7.60 -11.27
N LYS A 233 -28.14 -7.29 -10.58
CA LYS A 233 -28.75 -8.10 -9.50
C LYS A 233 -30.17 -8.47 -9.86
N PRO A 234 -30.39 -9.53 -10.65
CA PRO A 234 -31.74 -9.98 -10.98
C PRO A 234 -32.54 -10.51 -9.79
N SER A 235 -31.82 -10.97 -8.74
CA SER A 235 -32.42 -11.44 -7.49
C SER A 235 -31.42 -11.30 -6.33
N ASP A 236 -31.88 -11.51 -5.10
CA ASP A 236 -31.00 -11.53 -3.91
C ASP A 236 -30.00 -12.71 -3.91
N LYS A 237 -30.19 -13.67 -4.81
CA LYS A 237 -29.37 -14.89 -4.89
C LYS A 237 -28.36 -14.86 -6.05
N LEU A 238 -28.48 -13.93 -6.96
CA LEU A 238 -27.63 -13.87 -8.14
C LEU A 238 -27.22 -12.43 -8.42
N GLN A 239 -25.91 -12.25 -8.57
CA GLN A 239 -25.34 -11.00 -9.09
C GLN A 239 -24.27 -11.28 -10.13
N ALA A 240 -24.20 -10.43 -11.14
CA ALA A 240 -23.13 -10.43 -12.13
C ALA A 240 -22.51 -9.02 -12.18
N ARG A 241 -21.21 -8.96 -12.34
CA ARG A 241 -20.47 -7.69 -12.41
C ARG A 241 -19.51 -7.72 -13.57
N ILE A 242 -19.38 -6.58 -14.24
CA ILE A 242 -18.31 -6.31 -15.19
C ILE A 242 -17.65 -4.98 -14.83
N THR A 243 -16.34 -4.95 -14.86
CA THR A 243 -15.54 -3.76 -14.58
C THR A 243 -14.53 -3.55 -15.68
N TRP A 244 -14.37 -2.31 -16.11
CA TRP A 244 -13.29 -1.87 -16.98
C TRP A 244 -12.57 -0.69 -16.30
N SER A 245 -11.24 -0.71 -16.34
CA SER A 245 -10.41 0.38 -15.78
C SER A 245 -9.06 0.43 -16.48
N THR A 246 -8.48 1.63 -16.49
CA THR A 246 -7.09 1.84 -16.89
C THR A 246 -6.24 2.23 -15.68
N GLY A 247 -4.93 2.04 -15.79
CA GLY A 247 -3.94 2.45 -14.80
C GLY A 247 -2.62 2.76 -15.47
N PHE A 248 -1.65 3.23 -14.69
CA PHE A 248 -0.31 3.51 -15.16
C PHE A 248 0.73 3.22 -14.09
N ARG A 249 1.98 3.07 -14.51
CA ARG A 249 3.16 3.03 -13.66
C ARG A 249 4.23 3.96 -14.23
N ALA A 250 4.69 4.91 -13.43
CA ALA A 250 5.78 5.79 -13.83
C ALA A 250 7.12 5.05 -13.81
N PRO A 251 8.07 5.38 -14.69
CA PRO A 251 9.41 4.82 -14.64
C PRO A 251 10.12 5.25 -13.35
N GLN A 252 10.54 4.27 -12.58
CA GLN A 252 11.25 4.47 -11.30
C GLN A 252 12.44 3.51 -11.22
N ALA A 253 13.60 4.04 -10.79
CA ALA A 253 14.83 3.24 -10.66
C ALA A 253 14.86 2.39 -9.39
N TYR A 254 14.01 2.72 -8.42
CA TYR A 254 13.93 2.06 -7.14
C TYR A 254 12.64 1.28 -7.03
N ASP A 255 12.75 -0.02 -6.93
CA ASP A 255 11.67 -0.93 -6.64
C ASP A 255 11.79 -1.44 -5.20
N GLU A 256 10.69 -1.89 -4.59
CA GLU A 256 10.65 -2.33 -3.20
C GLU A 256 11.57 -3.52 -2.92
N ASP A 257 11.87 -4.32 -3.91
CA ASP A 257 12.72 -5.50 -3.82
C ASP A 257 14.16 -5.19 -4.27
N LEU A 258 14.88 -4.54 -3.37
CA LEU A 258 16.26 -4.13 -3.61
C LEU A 258 17.29 -5.22 -3.39
N HIS A 259 17.12 -6.38 -3.94
CA HIS A 259 18.21 -7.33 -4.12
C HIS A 259 19.13 -6.86 -5.26
N VAL A 260 19.78 -5.72 -5.02
CA VAL A 260 20.61 -5.03 -6.02
C VAL A 260 22.00 -5.62 -6.12
N THR A 261 22.32 -6.55 -5.25
CA THR A 261 23.60 -7.23 -5.27
C THR A 261 23.39 -8.72 -5.44
N ALA A 262 23.90 -9.24 -6.54
CA ALA A 262 24.19 -10.66 -6.58
C ALA A 262 25.14 -10.98 -5.42
N VAL A 263 24.81 -12.01 -4.66
CA VAL A 263 25.66 -12.57 -3.64
C VAL A 263 26.95 -13.06 -4.30
N GLY A 264 27.92 -12.24 -4.42
CA GLY A 264 29.14 -12.50 -5.18
C GLY A 264 29.98 -11.24 -5.42
N GLY A 265 29.50 -10.08 -4.98
CA GLY A 265 30.26 -8.84 -4.98
C GLY A 265 30.08 -7.94 -6.20
N GLU A 266 29.18 -8.27 -7.13
CA GLU A 266 28.84 -7.37 -8.22
C GLU A 266 27.57 -6.59 -7.87
N GLY A 267 27.70 -5.29 -7.65
CA GLY A 267 26.55 -4.38 -7.48
C GLY A 267 25.89 -4.08 -8.82
N VAL A 268 24.60 -4.28 -8.93
CA VAL A 268 23.81 -3.85 -10.08
C VAL A 268 23.35 -2.42 -9.85
N LEU A 269 23.80 -1.49 -10.69
CA LEU A 269 23.35 -0.11 -10.68
C LEU A 269 22.24 0.07 -11.73
N ILE A 270 21.01 0.21 -11.27
CA ILE A 270 19.87 0.49 -12.15
C ILE A 270 19.87 1.99 -12.47
N LYS A 271 19.90 2.32 -13.75
CA LYS A 271 19.74 3.68 -14.28
C LYS A 271 18.55 3.72 -15.22
N LEU A 272 17.70 4.74 -15.04
CA LEU A 272 16.64 5.00 -16.01
C LEU A 272 17.24 5.47 -17.33
N ALA A 273 16.80 4.86 -18.44
CA ALA A 273 17.15 5.33 -19.78
C ALA A 273 16.43 6.64 -20.07
N GLU A 274 17.04 7.48 -20.93
CA GLU A 274 16.36 8.67 -21.42
C GLU A 274 15.16 8.29 -22.30
N GLY A 275 14.04 9.00 -22.14
CA GLY A 275 12.83 8.79 -22.95
C GLY A 275 11.98 7.59 -22.57
N LEU A 276 12.19 7.01 -21.38
CA LEU A 276 11.25 6.00 -20.84
C LEU A 276 9.86 6.60 -20.70
N LYS A 277 8.87 5.86 -21.18
CA LYS A 277 7.46 6.21 -21.05
C LYS A 277 6.86 5.53 -19.82
N PRO A 278 5.75 6.04 -19.28
CA PRO A 278 4.99 5.32 -18.30
C PRO A 278 4.37 4.06 -18.93
N GLU A 279 4.40 2.96 -18.19
CA GLU A 279 3.62 1.77 -18.52
C GLU A 279 2.14 2.07 -18.37
N HIS A 280 1.31 1.61 -19.29
CA HIS A 280 -0.15 1.73 -19.22
C HIS A 280 -0.79 0.37 -19.12
N SER A 281 -1.82 0.27 -18.28
CA SER A 281 -2.63 -0.94 -18.16
C SER A 281 -4.07 -0.69 -18.60
N ASN A 282 -4.64 -1.69 -19.26
CA ASN A 282 -6.05 -1.72 -19.65
C ASN A 282 -6.64 -3.05 -19.17
N SER A 283 -7.52 -2.99 -18.18
CA SER A 283 -8.05 -4.16 -17.49
C SER A 283 -9.55 -4.28 -17.65
N ILE A 284 -10.02 -5.51 -17.94
CA ILE A 284 -11.40 -5.90 -17.88
C ILE A 284 -11.55 -7.09 -16.95
N SER A 285 -12.57 -7.09 -16.08
CA SER A 285 -12.90 -8.22 -15.22
C SER A 285 -14.40 -8.46 -15.19
N GLY A 286 -14.78 -9.71 -14.98
CA GLY A 286 -16.17 -10.11 -14.82
C GLY A 286 -16.33 -11.14 -13.71
N SER A 287 -17.44 -11.08 -12.98
CA SER A 287 -17.77 -12.07 -11.96
C SER A 287 -19.25 -12.40 -11.94
N ILE A 288 -19.56 -13.64 -11.58
CA ILE A 288 -20.91 -14.13 -11.26
C ILE A 288 -20.87 -14.72 -9.87
N ASP A 289 -21.76 -14.25 -9.00
CA ASP A 289 -21.92 -14.71 -7.64
C ASP A 289 -23.35 -15.22 -7.46
N TRP A 290 -23.44 -16.50 -7.09
CA TRP A 290 -24.70 -17.19 -6.91
C TRP A 290 -24.76 -17.81 -5.51
N THR A 291 -25.84 -17.48 -4.77
CA THR A 291 -26.09 -18.02 -3.43
C THR A 291 -27.38 -18.82 -3.45
N ALA A 292 -27.34 -20.03 -2.94
CA ALA A 292 -28.53 -20.89 -2.83
C ALA A 292 -28.51 -21.70 -1.52
N ASN A 293 -29.71 -22.07 -1.05
CA ASN A 293 -29.87 -23.06 -0.02
C ASN A 293 -30.17 -24.41 -0.69
N ILE A 294 -29.25 -25.37 -0.52
CA ILE A 294 -29.40 -26.74 -1.04
C ILE A 294 -29.62 -27.66 0.16
N GLY A 295 -30.88 -28.04 0.41
CA GLY A 295 -31.26 -28.75 1.64
C GLY A 295 -30.97 -27.90 2.89
N HIS A 296 -30.10 -28.39 3.77
CA HIS A 296 -29.69 -27.69 5.00
C HIS A 296 -28.39 -26.84 4.81
N PHE A 297 -27.81 -26.83 3.63
CA PHE A 297 -26.57 -26.13 3.36
C PHE A 297 -26.82 -24.80 2.65
N GLN A 298 -26.20 -23.73 3.16
CA GLN A 298 -26.07 -22.48 2.44
C GLN A 298 -24.82 -22.58 1.54
N THR A 299 -25.05 -22.46 0.24
CA THR A 299 -23.99 -22.60 -0.78
C THR A 299 -23.79 -21.27 -1.49
N ASN A 300 -22.55 -20.85 -1.64
CA ASN A 300 -22.16 -19.72 -2.47
C ASN A 300 -21.17 -20.21 -3.55
N LEU A 301 -21.43 -19.84 -4.79
CA LEU A 301 -20.55 -20.09 -5.94
C LEU A 301 -20.16 -18.74 -6.54
N LEU A 302 -18.87 -18.45 -6.52
CA LEU A 302 -18.28 -17.29 -7.16
C LEU A 302 -17.41 -17.75 -8.32
N LEU A 303 -17.70 -17.22 -9.52
CA LEU A 303 -16.87 -17.39 -10.71
C LEU A 303 -16.34 -16.02 -11.12
N GLU A 304 -15.01 -15.91 -11.29
CA GLU A 304 -14.35 -14.67 -11.70
C GLU A 304 -13.40 -14.92 -12.87
N GLY A 305 -13.31 -13.93 -13.76
CA GLY A 305 -12.35 -13.89 -14.84
C GLY A 305 -11.86 -12.47 -15.07
N PHE A 306 -10.61 -12.33 -15.47
CA PHE A 306 -10.01 -11.04 -15.77
C PHE A 306 -8.99 -11.15 -16.92
N TYR A 307 -8.80 -10.02 -17.57
CA TYR A 307 -7.74 -9.81 -18.56
C TYR A 307 -7.12 -8.42 -18.35
N THR A 308 -5.80 -8.33 -18.40
CA THR A 308 -5.06 -7.07 -18.34
C THR A 308 -4.04 -7.04 -19.47
N GLY A 309 -4.17 -6.07 -20.36
CA GLY A 309 -3.13 -5.70 -21.32
C GLY A 309 -2.21 -4.64 -20.72
N LEU A 310 -0.92 -4.76 -20.98
CA LEU A 310 0.12 -3.78 -20.60
C LEU A 310 0.77 -3.26 -21.88
N ASP A 311 0.94 -1.95 -21.93
CA ASP A 311 1.58 -1.23 -23.02
C ASP A 311 2.80 -0.47 -22.50
N ASP A 312 3.84 -0.29 -23.34
CA ASP A 312 5.11 0.40 -23.01
C ASP A 312 5.87 -0.23 -21.82
N VAL A 313 5.87 -1.57 -21.69
CA VAL A 313 6.54 -2.36 -20.63
C VAL A 313 8.04 -2.55 -20.92
#